data_f6550528f3dfd26ad11fab3467299f17
#
_entry.id   f6550528f3dfd26ad11fab3467299f17
#
_cell.length_a   1.000
_cell.length_b   1.000
_cell.length_c   1.000
_cell.angle_alpha   90.00
_cell.angle_beta   90.00
_cell.angle_gamma   90.00
#
_symmetry.space_group_name_H-M   'P 1'
#
loop_
_entity.id
_entity.type
_entity.pdbx_description
1 polymer ?
#
loop_
_entity_poly.entity_id
_entity_poly.type
_entity_poly.pdbx_seq_one_letter_code
_entity_poly.pdbx_strand_id
1 'polypeptide(L)'
;MVGAYNDDSVFYTDEYRKIFEKVGVPYKKFMAGFMVSEDAVVKPGTVLDVRHFQVGQYITLSGKTIDWGFQGVMHRWGMKGMTRRNTTKAHRRVGSIGVKGEGKVWLGRCLPGHMGYEWRSIAGYQILRINPIEQVIYVRGSPPGDNGEMLLATDSFIKKKRIENPPFPTFYTEDETENEEFNSEEIHAIYNVTSKDIYHPKLFRFNQPSIIYTEADEIKSLARDKSKAKTAQLKKK
;
A
#
# COMPACT_ATOMS: atom_id res chain seq x y z
N MET A 1 1.63 -7.09 16.04
CA MET A 1 0.57 -6.77 15.07
C MET A 1 0.39 -5.25 15.03
N VAL A 2 0.17 -4.67 13.86
CA VAL A 2 -0.05 -3.23 13.64
C VAL A 2 -1.47 -3.07 13.08
N GLY A 3 -2.24 -2.13 13.63
CA GLY A 3 -3.59 -1.82 13.19
C GLY A 3 -3.66 -0.45 12.52
N ALA A 4 -4.49 -0.32 11.49
CA ALA A 4 -4.75 0.94 10.80
C ALA A 4 -6.24 1.14 10.60
N TYR A 5 -6.65 2.40 10.53
CA TYR A 5 -8.02 2.84 10.34
C TYR A 5 -8.95 2.46 11.50
N ASN A 6 -9.44 3.46 12.20
CA ASN A 6 -10.43 3.24 13.27
C ASN A 6 -11.80 2.92 12.64
N ASP A 7 -12.53 2.01 13.27
CA ASP A 7 -13.83 1.58 12.78
C ASP A 7 -14.80 1.36 13.96
N ASP A 8 -16.09 1.25 13.66
CA ASP A 8 -17.11 1.08 14.68
C ASP A 8 -17.20 -0.37 15.17
N SER A 9 -17.49 -0.54 16.45
CA SER A 9 -17.65 -1.84 17.11
C SER A 9 -18.75 -2.72 16.51
N VAL A 10 -19.73 -2.11 15.86
CA VAL A 10 -20.94 -2.79 15.32
C VAL A 10 -20.57 -3.81 14.23
N PHE A 11 -19.47 -3.62 13.53
CA PHE A 11 -19.06 -4.47 12.41
C PHE A 11 -18.28 -5.72 12.82
N TYR A 12 -17.96 -5.87 14.13
CA TYR A 12 -17.05 -6.92 14.59
C TYR A 12 -17.72 -7.88 15.57
N THR A 13 -17.24 -9.11 15.57
CA THR A 13 -17.64 -10.15 16.53
C THR A 13 -17.12 -9.80 17.93
N ASP A 14 -17.78 -10.32 18.96
CA ASP A 14 -17.40 -10.09 20.36
C ASP A 14 -15.99 -10.58 20.68
N GLU A 15 -15.54 -11.64 20.02
CA GLU A 15 -14.17 -12.16 20.19
C GLU A 15 -13.13 -11.18 19.70
N TYR A 16 -13.40 -10.54 18.55
CA TYR A 16 -12.51 -9.53 17.99
C TYR A 16 -12.50 -8.26 18.85
N ARG A 17 -13.65 -7.82 19.37
CA ARG A 17 -13.76 -6.66 20.27
C ARG A 17 -12.94 -6.84 21.54
N LYS A 18 -13.02 -8.01 22.19
CA LYS A 18 -12.25 -8.31 23.43
C LYS A 18 -10.74 -8.11 23.29
N ILE A 19 -10.19 -8.29 22.11
CA ILE A 19 -8.75 -8.08 21.86
C ILE A 19 -8.39 -6.59 22.06
N PHE A 20 -9.21 -5.69 21.53
CA PHE A 20 -8.97 -4.24 21.62
C PHE A 20 -9.36 -3.69 22.99
N GLU A 21 -10.44 -4.15 23.57
CA GLU A 21 -10.89 -3.77 24.92
C GLU A 21 -9.84 -4.10 25.97
N LYS A 22 -9.20 -5.27 25.86
CA LYS A 22 -8.11 -5.67 26.77
C LYS A 22 -6.91 -4.71 26.75
N VAL A 23 -6.66 -4.07 25.61
CA VAL A 23 -5.54 -3.15 25.40
C VAL A 23 -5.96 -1.69 25.56
N GLY A 24 -7.28 -1.39 25.52
CA GLY A 24 -7.81 -0.03 25.58
C GLY A 24 -7.58 0.79 24.31
N VAL A 25 -7.55 0.12 23.14
CA VAL A 25 -7.30 0.74 21.83
C VAL A 25 -8.58 0.72 21.00
N PRO A 26 -8.87 1.76 20.18
CA PRO A 26 -10.02 1.73 19.29
C PRO A 26 -9.93 0.58 18.27
N TYR A 27 -11.10 0.08 17.86
CA TYR A 27 -11.19 -1.03 16.89
C TYR A 27 -10.56 -0.64 15.57
N LYS A 28 -9.80 -1.58 14.97
CA LYS A 28 -9.06 -1.33 13.72
C LYS A 28 -9.65 -2.14 12.57
N LYS A 29 -9.88 -1.47 11.47
CA LYS A 29 -10.38 -2.10 10.24
C LYS A 29 -9.34 -3.03 9.59
N PHE A 30 -8.09 -2.60 9.60
CA PHE A 30 -7.00 -3.36 9.00
C PHE A 30 -6.00 -3.76 10.07
N MET A 31 -5.59 -5.01 10.04
CA MET A 31 -4.57 -5.56 10.93
C MET A 31 -3.52 -6.30 10.10
N ALA A 32 -2.25 -6.05 10.39
CA ALA A 32 -1.14 -6.74 9.76
C ALA A 32 -0.11 -7.22 10.80
N GLY A 33 0.46 -8.40 10.55
CA GLY A 33 1.56 -8.93 11.35
C GLY A 33 2.91 -8.60 10.73
N PHE A 34 3.83 -8.11 11.54
CA PHE A 34 5.23 -7.94 11.15
C PHE A 34 6.10 -8.80 12.05
N MET A 35 7.09 -9.47 11.46
CA MET A 35 8.12 -10.17 12.23
C MET A 35 9.17 -9.16 12.63
N VAL A 36 9.42 -9.07 13.92
CA VAL A 36 10.41 -8.18 14.52
C VAL A 36 11.29 -8.98 15.48
N SER A 37 12.50 -8.48 15.78
CA SER A 37 13.34 -9.02 16.83
C SER A 37 12.73 -8.80 18.21
N GLU A 38 13.18 -9.54 19.21
CA GLU A 38 12.66 -9.39 20.59
C GLU A 38 12.87 -7.98 21.13
N ASP A 39 14.00 -7.37 20.80
CA ASP A 39 14.35 -6.00 21.21
C ASP A 39 13.44 -4.91 20.59
N ALA A 40 12.83 -5.23 19.44
CA ALA A 40 11.95 -4.31 18.72
C ALA A 40 10.45 -4.47 19.07
N VAL A 41 10.14 -5.25 20.11
CA VAL A 41 8.75 -5.42 20.57
C VAL A 41 8.31 -4.20 21.34
N VAL A 42 7.34 -3.47 20.80
CA VAL A 42 6.72 -2.30 21.43
C VAL A 42 5.51 -2.70 22.28
N LYS A 43 5.20 -1.89 23.30
CA LYS A 43 4.02 -2.12 24.15
C LYS A 43 2.74 -2.04 23.30
N PRO A 44 1.74 -2.92 23.57
CA PRO A 44 0.43 -2.79 22.95
C PRO A 44 -0.19 -1.41 23.23
N GLY A 45 -0.78 -0.78 22.21
CA GLY A 45 -1.34 0.57 22.32
C GLY A 45 -0.39 1.70 21.89
N THR A 46 0.90 1.40 21.62
CA THR A 46 1.83 2.40 21.09
C THR A 46 1.38 2.88 19.71
N VAL A 47 1.32 4.19 19.51
CA VAL A 47 1.00 4.82 18.23
C VAL A 47 2.26 4.87 17.38
N LEU A 48 2.17 4.38 16.14
CA LEU A 48 3.26 4.46 15.17
C LEU A 48 3.15 5.75 14.36
N ASP A 49 4.23 6.52 14.32
CA ASP A 49 4.33 7.78 13.59
C ASP A 49 5.01 7.56 12.24
N VAL A 50 4.67 8.37 11.23
CA VAL A 50 5.30 8.32 9.90
C VAL A 50 6.77 8.71 9.94
N ARG A 51 7.23 9.42 10.96
CA ARG A 51 8.64 9.77 11.20
C ARG A 51 9.52 8.57 11.54
N HIS A 52 8.94 7.38 11.72
CA HIS A 52 9.69 6.13 11.67
C HIS A 52 10.46 5.98 10.36
N PHE A 53 9.93 6.53 9.27
CA PHE A 53 10.60 6.58 7.98
C PHE A 53 11.26 7.93 7.75
N GLN A 54 12.37 7.95 7.03
CA GLN A 54 13.13 9.16 6.72
C GLN A 54 13.01 9.53 5.25
N VAL A 55 13.07 10.84 4.95
CA VAL A 55 13.10 11.34 3.57
C VAL A 55 14.37 10.86 2.86
N GLY A 56 14.21 10.33 1.65
CA GLY A 56 15.30 9.73 0.89
C GLY A 56 15.49 8.25 1.12
N GLN A 57 14.90 7.68 2.17
CA GLN A 57 14.91 6.25 2.46
C GLN A 57 14.19 5.46 1.36
N TYR A 58 14.65 4.24 1.16
CA TYR A 58 13.98 3.28 0.29
C TYR A 58 13.17 2.29 1.12
N ILE A 59 11.92 2.09 0.73
CA ILE A 59 10.99 1.17 1.37
C ILE A 59 10.48 0.11 0.42
N THR A 60 9.94 -0.95 0.98
CA THR A 60 9.20 -2.00 0.27
C THR A 60 7.72 -1.82 0.55
N LEU A 61 6.92 -1.78 -0.50
CA LEU A 61 5.47 -1.71 -0.40
C LEU A 61 4.87 -3.03 -0.87
N SER A 62 4.01 -3.59 -0.04
CA SER A 62 3.27 -4.82 -0.32
C SER A 62 1.78 -4.54 -0.27
N GLY A 63 1.06 -4.99 -1.28
CA GLY A 63 -0.38 -4.79 -1.37
C GLY A 63 -1.03 -5.71 -2.38
N LYS A 64 -2.35 -5.68 -2.43
CA LYS A 64 -3.12 -6.40 -3.43
C LYS A 64 -3.15 -5.60 -4.73
N THR A 65 -2.92 -6.25 -5.85
CA THR A 65 -3.01 -5.63 -7.18
C THR A 65 -4.46 -5.32 -7.53
N ILE A 66 -4.64 -4.44 -8.50
CA ILE A 66 -5.98 -4.07 -9.02
C ILE A 66 -6.73 -5.32 -9.44
N ASP A 67 -7.97 -5.47 -8.99
CA ASP A 67 -8.84 -6.56 -9.40
C ASP A 67 -9.44 -6.28 -10.80
N TRP A 68 -8.92 -6.99 -11.79
CA TRP A 68 -9.43 -6.95 -13.16
C TRP A 68 -10.56 -7.95 -13.42
N GLY A 69 -10.84 -8.86 -12.49
CA GLY A 69 -11.79 -9.93 -12.66
C GLY A 69 -11.36 -10.95 -13.72
N PHE A 70 -12.30 -11.61 -14.36
CA PHE A 70 -12.01 -12.59 -15.42
C PHE A 70 -11.59 -11.90 -16.71
N GLN A 71 -10.36 -12.14 -17.15
CA GLN A 71 -9.76 -11.52 -18.32
C GLN A 71 -9.40 -12.55 -19.39
N GLY A 72 -9.53 -12.12 -20.66
CA GLY A 72 -9.07 -12.87 -21.80
C GLY A 72 -7.54 -12.91 -21.88
N VAL A 73 -7.03 -13.83 -22.70
CA VAL A 73 -5.58 -14.08 -22.84
C VAL A 73 -4.78 -12.90 -23.36
N MET A 74 -5.39 -12.03 -24.13
CA MET A 74 -4.69 -10.83 -24.63
C MET A 74 -4.37 -9.86 -23.50
N HIS A 75 -5.31 -9.62 -22.59
CA HIS A 75 -5.07 -8.74 -21.45
C HIS A 75 -4.23 -9.44 -20.35
N ARG A 76 -4.60 -10.70 -20.03
CA ARG A 76 -3.96 -11.44 -18.92
C ARG A 76 -2.50 -11.81 -19.21
N TRP A 77 -2.18 -12.17 -20.47
CA TRP A 77 -0.86 -12.70 -20.84
C TRP A 77 -0.17 -11.92 -21.96
N GLY A 78 -0.78 -10.84 -22.46
CA GLY A 78 -0.19 -10.04 -23.55
C GLY A 78 -0.12 -10.76 -24.90
N MET A 79 -0.97 -11.77 -25.12
CA MET A 79 -0.98 -12.50 -26.40
C MET A 79 -1.50 -11.63 -27.54
N LYS A 80 -0.94 -11.81 -28.74
CA LYS A 80 -1.32 -11.04 -29.94
C LYS A 80 -2.70 -11.41 -30.50
N GLY A 81 -3.22 -12.59 -30.17
CA GLY A 81 -4.45 -13.11 -30.76
C GLY A 81 -4.21 -13.68 -32.17
N MET A 82 -5.28 -13.90 -32.95
CA MET A 82 -5.23 -14.42 -34.31
C MET A 82 -5.33 -13.32 -35.36
N THR A 83 -4.84 -13.59 -36.58
CA THR A 83 -4.86 -12.66 -37.71
C THR A 83 -6.30 -12.25 -38.07
N ARG A 84 -6.50 -10.98 -38.44
CA ARG A 84 -7.82 -10.44 -38.78
C ARG A 84 -8.22 -10.68 -40.26
N ARG A 85 -7.30 -11.10 -41.08
CA ARG A 85 -7.52 -11.22 -42.56
C ARG A 85 -8.25 -12.48 -42.97
N ASN A 86 -8.39 -13.47 -42.11
CA ASN A 86 -9.02 -14.75 -42.42
C ASN A 86 -10.49 -14.78 -41.99
N THR A 87 -11.24 -15.73 -42.48
CA THR A 87 -12.68 -15.91 -42.28
C THR A 87 -13.15 -16.15 -40.85
N THR A 88 -12.22 -16.43 -39.91
CA THR A 88 -12.57 -16.66 -38.51
C THR A 88 -12.89 -15.35 -37.78
N LYS A 89 -13.94 -15.36 -36.96
CA LYS A 89 -14.30 -14.28 -36.04
C LYS A 89 -13.61 -14.40 -34.66
N ALA A 90 -12.70 -15.36 -34.50
CA ALA A 90 -12.06 -15.72 -33.22
C ALA A 90 -10.73 -14.97 -32.97
N HIS A 91 -10.68 -13.66 -33.20
CA HIS A 91 -9.42 -12.90 -33.19
C HIS A 91 -8.76 -12.77 -31.81
N ARG A 92 -9.53 -12.82 -30.74
CA ARG A 92 -9.04 -12.60 -29.35
C ARG A 92 -8.92 -13.89 -28.53
N ARG A 93 -9.08 -15.05 -29.15
CA ARG A 93 -9.06 -16.36 -28.48
C ARG A 93 -7.66 -17.00 -28.55
N VAL A 94 -7.45 -17.97 -27.66
CA VAL A 94 -6.34 -18.93 -27.79
C VAL A 94 -6.71 -19.90 -28.89
N GLY A 95 -5.76 -20.24 -29.78
CA GLY A 95 -5.95 -21.28 -30.77
C GLY A 95 -6.00 -22.66 -30.12
N SER A 96 -5.30 -23.63 -30.71
CA SER A 96 -5.17 -24.97 -30.14
C SER A 96 -4.50 -24.92 -28.75
N ILE A 97 -5.05 -25.63 -27.79
CA ILE A 97 -4.52 -25.73 -26.41
C ILE A 97 -3.70 -27.01 -26.19
N GLY A 98 -3.67 -27.92 -27.12
CA GLY A 98 -2.93 -29.19 -27.03
C GLY A 98 -2.73 -29.88 -28.38
N VAL A 99 -2.01 -30.98 -28.36
CA VAL A 99 -1.72 -31.84 -29.52
C VAL A 99 -2.64 -33.07 -29.49
N LYS A 100 -3.06 -33.53 -30.67
CA LYS A 100 -3.85 -34.76 -30.82
C LYS A 100 -3.02 -35.95 -30.32
N GLY A 101 -3.51 -36.65 -29.32
CA GLY A 101 -2.86 -37.86 -28.77
C GLY A 101 -2.43 -37.77 -27.32
N GLU A 102 -2.14 -36.58 -26.78
CA GLU A 102 -1.72 -36.45 -25.36
C GLU A 102 -2.90 -36.30 -24.37
N GLY A 103 -4.10 -35.98 -24.85
CA GLY A 103 -5.34 -35.94 -24.07
C GLY A 103 -5.37 -34.95 -22.90
N LYS A 104 -4.33 -34.14 -22.72
CA LYS A 104 -4.23 -33.18 -21.58
C LYS A 104 -3.72 -31.82 -22.03
N VAL A 105 -4.04 -30.81 -21.25
CA VAL A 105 -3.46 -29.47 -21.34
C VAL A 105 -2.23 -29.41 -20.43
N TRP A 106 -1.09 -28.99 -20.98
CA TRP A 106 0.14 -28.88 -20.21
C TRP A 106 0.04 -27.82 -19.11
N LEU A 107 0.68 -28.10 -17.98
CA LEU A 107 0.82 -27.13 -16.89
C LEU A 107 1.51 -25.85 -17.38
N GLY A 108 1.08 -24.71 -16.89
CA GLY A 108 1.63 -23.41 -17.32
C GLY A 108 1.03 -22.85 -18.62
N ARG A 109 0.09 -23.55 -19.26
CA ARG A 109 -0.60 -23.02 -20.44
C ARG A 109 -1.33 -21.71 -20.12
N CYS A 110 -1.01 -20.65 -20.86
CA CYS A 110 -1.65 -19.34 -20.68
C CYS A 110 -3.09 -19.38 -21.22
N LEU A 111 -4.05 -19.37 -20.30
CA LEU A 111 -5.49 -19.42 -20.56
C LEU A 111 -6.19 -18.21 -19.96
N PRO A 112 -7.44 -17.88 -20.38
CA PRO A 112 -8.26 -16.89 -19.72
C PRO A 112 -8.48 -17.25 -18.26
N GLY A 113 -8.75 -16.26 -17.43
CA GLY A 113 -9.01 -16.48 -16.02
C GLY A 113 -8.99 -15.17 -15.24
N HIS A 114 -9.10 -15.29 -13.92
CA HIS A 114 -9.03 -14.16 -13.03
C HIS A 114 -7.64 -13.50 -13.11
N MET A 115 -7.61 -12.19 -13.14
CA MET A 115 -6.40 -11.37 -13.19
C MET A 115 -6.45 -10.32 -12.10
N GLY A 116 -5.37 -10.22 -11.33
CA GLY A 116 -5.27 -9.27 -10.24
C GLY A 116 -5.79 -9.79 -8.91
N TYR A 117 -5.92 -8.88 -7.93
CA TYR A 117 -6.26 -9.15 -6.54
C TYR A 117 -5.31 -10.14 -5.86
N GLU A 118 -4.06 -10.09 -6.27
CA GLU A 118 -2.97 -10.90 -5.73
C GLU A 118 -2.01 -10.04 -4.91
N TRP A 119 -1.46 -10.59 -3.84
CA TRP A 119 -0.41 -9.93 -3.08
C TRP A 119 0.86 -9.80 -3.93
N ARG A 120 1.38 -8.58 -3.99
CA ARG A 120 2.66 -8.27 -4.61
C ARG A 120 3.47 -7.35 -3.71
N SER A 121 4.76 -7.69 -3.56
CA SER A 121 5.72 -6.89 -2.82
C SER A 121 6.74 -6.31 -3.80
N ILE A 122 6.87 -5.01 -3.81
CA ILE A 122 7.83 -4.31 -4.68
C ILE A 122 8.74 -3.48 -3.81
N ALA A 123 10.03 -3.70 -3.94
CA ALA A 123 11.06 -2.99 -3.18
C ALA A 123 11.64 -1.82 -3.99
N GLY A 124 12.13 -0.81 -3.28
CA GLY A 124 12.87 0.30 -3.87
C GLY A 124 12.05 1.54 -4.17
N TYR A 125 10.93 1.72 -3.48
CA TYR A 125 10.22 3.00 -3.46
C TYR A 125 10.98 4.00 -2.61
N GLN A 126 11.35 5.13 -3.19
CA GLN A 126 12.02 6.21 -2.47
C GLN A 126 11.01 7.17 -1.86
N ILE A 127 11.20 7.49 -0.59
CA ILE A 127 10.40 8.50 0.11
C ILE A 127 10.91 9.89 -0.31
N LEU A 128 10.01 10.74 -0.77
CA LEU A 128 10.31 12.07 -1.23
C LEU A 128 9.89 13.16 -0.24
N ARG A 129 8.81 12.94 0.48
CA ARG A 129 8.20 13.90 1.39
C ARG A 129 7.41 13.17 2.46
N ILE A 130 7.40 13.70 3.66
CA ILE A 130 6.63 13.20 4.79
C ILE A 130 5.84 14.36 5.39
N ASN A 131 4.56 14.12 5.68
CA ASN A 131 3.72 15.03 6.44
C ASN A 131 3.41 14.41 7.82
N PRO A 132 4.03 14.87 8.90
CA PRO A 132 3.81 14.32 10.23
C PRO A 132 2.41 14.64 10.80
N ILE A 133 1.80 15.76 10.40
CA ILE A 133 0.48 16.16 10.92
C ILE A 133 -0.61 15.26 10.37
N GLU A 134 -0.64 15.08 9.05
CA GLU A 134 -1.64 14.25 8.37
C GLU A 134 -1.23 12.78 8.28
N GLN A 135 -0.07 12.41 8.82
CA GLN A 135 0.49 11.05 8.80
C GLN A 135 0.58 10.47 7.38
N VAL A 136 1.11 11.26 6.43
CA VAL A 136 1.18 10.93 4.99
C VAL A 136 2.62 10.83 4.53
N ILE A 137 2.90 9.80 3.71
CA ILE A 137 4.19 9.56 3.06
C ILE A 137 4.02 9.67 1.55
N TYR A 138 4.86 10.48 0.91
CA TYR A 138 4.92 10.62 -0.55
C TYR A 138 6.07 9.77 -1.09
N VAL A 139 5.75 8.80 -1.91
CA VAL A 139 6.74 7.88 -2.50
C VAL A 139 6.83 8.03 -4.01
N ARG A 140 8.02 7.81 -4.55
CA ARG A 140 8.26 7.82 -5.99
C ARG A 140 7.91 6.45 -6.59
N GLY A 141 6.99 6.42 -7.54
CA GLY A 141 6.62 5.20 -8.29
C GLY A 141 5.15 4.85 -8.16
N SER A 142 4.78 3.68 -8.65
CA SER A 142 3.41 3.17 -8.65
C SER A 142 3.33 1.95 -7.73
N PRO A 143 2.78 2.09 -6.52
CA PRO A 143 2.56 0.96 -5.62
C PRO A 143 1.51 -0.01 -6.18
N PRO A 144 1.51 -1.28 -5.73
CA PRO A 144 0.49 -2.22 -6.15
C PRO A 144 -0.88 -1.84 -5.60
N GLY A 145 -1.92 -2.01 -6.38
CA GLY A 145 -3.30 -1.79 -5.97
C GLY A 145 -3.96 -0.58 -6.61
N ASP A 146 -5.20 -0.39 -6.25
CA ASP A 146 -6.03 0.75 -6.67
C ASP A 146 -6.03 1.82 -5.58
N ASN A 147 -6.62 2.98 -5.89
CA ASN A 147 -6.74 4.08 -4.95
C ASN A 147 -7.58 3.67 -3.72
N GLY A 148 -7.09 3.97 -2.52
CA GLY A 148 -7.77 3.65 -1.27
C GLY A 148 -7.58 2.20 -0.79
N GLU A 149 -6.71 1.42 -1.42
CA GLU A 149 -6.37 0.08 -0.98
C GLU A 149 -5.28 0.09 0.11
N MET A 150 -5.31 -0.96 0.95
CA MET A 150 -4.34 -1.13 2.03
C MET A 150 -2.97 -1.51 1.48
N LEU A 151 -1.94 -0.84 1.98
CA LEU A 151 -0.54 -1.14 1.72
C LEU A 151 0.20 -1.44 3.02
N LEU A 152 1.12 -2.39 2.96
CA LEU A 152 2.09 -2.64 4.02
C LEU A 152 3.42 -1.99 3.62
N ALA A 153 3.87 -1.04 4.41
CA ALA A 153 5.17 -0.40 4.24
C ALA A 153 6.16 -1.05 5.20
N THR A 154 7.27 -1.51 4.66
CA THR A 154 8.38 -2.10 5.43
C THR A 154 9.69 -1.53 4.94
N ASP A 155 10.74 -1.69 5.74
CA ASP A 155 12.09 -1.36 5.33
C ASP A 155 12.48 -2.09 4.05
N SER A 156 13.42 -1.51 3.30
CA SER A 156 13.84 -2.09 2.04
C SER A 156 14.41 -3.50 2.21
N PHE A 157 13.92 -4.45 1.44
CA PHE A 157 14.51 -5.79 1.34
C PHE A 157 15.90 -5.76 0.67
N ILE A 158 16.19 -4.70 -0.09
CA ILE A 158 17.47 -4.54 -0.79
C ILE A 158 18.50 -4.00 0.20
N LYS A 159 19.47 -4.83 0.61
CA LYS A 159 20.49 -4.49 1.61
C LYS A 159 21.20 -3.16 1.34
N LYS A 160 21.60 -2.90 0.10
CA LYS A 160 22.29 -1.66 -0.31
C LYS A 160 21.46 -0.38 -0.19
N LYS A 161 20.16 -0.51 0.00
CA LYS A 161 19.19 0.60 0.10
C LYS A 161 18.57 0.71 1.49
N ARG A 162 19.07 -0.06 2.45
CA ARG A 162 18.66 0.08 3.85
C ARG A 162 19.31 1.33 4.44
N ILE A 163 18.62 1.93 5.38
CA ILE A 163 19.14 3.02 6.17
C ILE A 163 20.11 2.47 7.22
N GLU A 164 21.17 3.20 7.50
CA GLU A 164 22.22 2.76 8.45
C GLU A 164 21.74 2.87 9.90
N ASN A 165 21.05 3.98 10.24
CA ASN A 165 20.56 4.26 11.59
C ASN A 165 19.05 4.52 11.57
N PRO A 166 18.20 3.48 11.54
CA PRO A 166 16.76 3.67 11.65
C PRO A 166 16.36 4.02 13.09
N PRO A 167 15.25 4.73 13.31
CA PRO A 167 14.65 4.88 14.62
C PRO A 167 14.31 3.50 15.19
N PHE A 168 14.75 3.18 16.41
CA PHE A 168 14.58 1.84 16.98
C PHE A 168 13.99 1.91 18.40
N PRO A 169 12.96 1.09 18.68
CA PRO A 169 12.20 0.18 17.82
C PRO A 169 11.25 0.90 16.89
N THR A 170 10.88 2.14 17.17
CA THR A 170 10.06 3.05 16.38
C THR A 170 10.41 4.49 16.79
N PHE A 171 9.85 5.46 16.08
CA PHE A 171 10.00 6.85 16.42
C PHE A 171 9.09 7.20 17.62
N TYR A 172 9.64 7.83 18.66
CA TYR A 172 8.91 8.38 19.78
C TYR A 172 9.06 9.91 19.77
N THR A 173 7.97 10.62 20.01
CA THR A 173 7.97 12.09 20.08
C THR A 173 8.78 12.65 21.26
N GLU A 174 8.94 11.83 22.30
CA GLU A 174 9.74 12.17 23.47
C GLU A 174 11.24 12.26 23.16
N ASP A 175 11.70 11.47 22.18
CA ASP A 175 13.11 11.46 21.75
C ASP A 175 13.50 12.74 20.97
N GLU A 176 12.53 13.50 20.43
CA GLU A 176 12.81 14.79 19.77
C GLU A 176 13.35 15.84 20.72
N THR A 177 12.84 15.87 21.96
CA THR A 177 13.23 16.90 22.94
C THR A 177 14.69 16.78 23.38
N GLU A 178 15.27 15.58 23.32
CA GLU A 178 16.66 15.36 23.65
C GLU A 178 17.62 15.63 22.45
N ASN A 179 17.10 15.54 21.21
CA ASN A 179 17.90 15.72 20.00
C ASN A 179 17.83 17.14 19.41
N GLU A 180 16.93 17.99 19.88
CA GLU A 180 16.78 19.37 19.40
C GLU A 180 18.02 20.24 19.70
N GLU A 181 18.83 19.91 20.70
CA GLU A 181 20.05 20.63 21.02
C GLU A 181 21.19 20.39 20.02
N PHE A 182 21.13 19.31 19.21
CA PHE A 182 22.27 18.90 18.41
C PHE A 182 22.28 19.39 16.95
N ASN A 183 21.15 19.74 16.30
CA ASN A 183 21.16 19.97 14.85
C ASN A 183 20.03 20.85 14.27
N SER A 184 19.42 21.74 15.01
CA SER A 184 18.29 22.54 14.48
C SER A 184 18.64 23.34 13.21
N GLU A 185 19.78 23.99 13.17
CA GLU A 185 20.17 24.86 12.03
C GLU A 185 20.62 24.09 10.79
N GLU A 186 21.36 23.00 10.93
CA GLU A 186 21.82 22.18 9.80
C GLU A 186 20.69 21.35 9.20
N ILE A 187 19.81 20.80 10.03
CA ILE A 187 18.62 20.09 9.59
C ILE A 187 17.65 21.04 8.88
N HIS A 188 17.43 22.24 9.41
CA HIS A 188 16.62 23.26 8.76
C HIS A 188 17.21 23.78 7.45
N ALA A 189 18.53 23.80 7.31
CA ALA A 189 19.19 24.18 6.06
C ALA A 189 19.15 23.07 4.99
N ILE A 190 19.18 21.80 5.40
CA ILE A 190 19.14 20.63 4.50
C ILE A 190 17.70 20.24 4.15
N TYR A 191 16.83 20.25 5.15
CA TYR A 191 15.40 19.94 4.98
C TYR A 191 14.62 21.23 5.14
N ASN A 192 13.94 21.70 4.10
CA ASN A 192 12.96 22.77 4.27
C ASN A 192 11.82 22.24 5.15
N VAL A 193 12.05 22.24 6.45
CA VAL A 193 11.04 21.91 7.44
C VAL A 193 10.09 23.08 7.56
N THR A 194 9.08 23.10 6.69
CA THR A 194 7.88 23.89 7.01
C THR A 194 7.15 23.16 8.11
N SER A 195 6.41 23.86 8.95
CA SER A 195 5.65 23.31 10.10
C SER A 195 4.75 22.10 9.78
N LYS A 196 4.62 21.69 8.53
CA LYS A 196 3.72 20.64 8.03
C LYS A 196 4.42 19.53 7.26
N ASP A 197 5.56 19.77 6.61
CA ASP A 197 6.18 18.83 5.69
C ASP A 197 7.69 18.76 5.82
N ILE A 198 8.21 17.55 5.77
CA ILE A 198 9.63 17.26 5.72
C ILE A 198 9.98 16.78 4.31
N TYR A 199 10.87 17.46 3.59
CA TYR A 199 11.33 17.02 2.28
C TYR A 199 12.73 17.57 1.99
N HIS A 200 13.45 16.91 1.08
CA HIS A 200 14.79 17.31 0.69
C HIS A 200 14.77 17.88 -0.74
N PRO A 201 15.04 19.19 -0.94
CA PRO A 201 14.94 19.86 -2.26
C PRO A 201 15.86 19.27 -3.33
N LYS A 202 16.99 18.65 -2.94
CA LYS A 202 17.92 17.96 -3.87
C LYS A 202 17.33 16.67 -4.43
N LEU A 203 16.40 16.01 -3.71
CA LEU A 203 15.73 14.81 -4.16
C LEU A 203 14.55 15.15 -5.07
N PHE A 204 13.72 16.11 -4.64
CA PHE A 204 12.55 16.56 -5.40
C PHE A 204 12.09 17.94 -4.93
N ARG A 205 11.65 18.79 -5.85
CA ARG A 205 11.01 20.07 -5.54
C ARG A 205 9.52 19.94 -5.73
N PHE A 206 8.74 20.14 -4.67
CA PHE A 206 7.30 20.13 -4.70
C PHE A 206 6.78 21.54 -4.97
N ASN A 207 5.95 21.69 -6.02
CA ASN A 207 5.29 22.95 -6.36
C ASN A 207 3.89 23.05 -5.73
N GLN A 208 3.37 21.95 -5.22
CA GLN A 208 2.04 21.88 -4.64
C GLN A 208 2.12 21.72 -3.11
N PRO A 209 1.15 22.29 -2.37
CA PRO A 209 1.05 22.08 -0.93
C PRO A 209 0.82 20.61 -0.60
N SER A 210 1.08 20.24 0.64
CA SER A 210 0.77 18.91 1.15
C SER A 210 -0.73 18.66 1.19
N ILE A 211 -1.11 17.38 1.19
CA ILE A 211 -2.49 16.97 1.39
C ILE A 211 -2.95 17.44 2.78
N ILE A 212 -4.14 18.05 2.82
CA ILE A 212 -4.87 18.35 4.04
C ILE A 212 -6.20 17.58 3.93
N TYR A 213 -6.44 16.69 4.87
CA TYR A 213 -7.72 15.97 4.94
C TYR A 213 -8.79 16.86 5.54
N THR A 214 -9.92 16.95 4.85
CA THR A 214 -11.12 17.62 5.31
C THR A 214 -12.19 16.59 5.64
N GLU A 215 -13.15 16.94 6.51
CA GLU A 215 -14.30 16.05 6.82
C GLU A 215 -15.05 15.61 5.55
N ALA A 216 -15.11 16.46 4.52
CA ALA A 216 -15.70 16.13 3.23
C ALA A 216 -14.93 15.01 2.49
N ASP A 217 -13.64 14.90 2.69
CA ASP A 217 -12.81 13.85 2.07
C ASP A 217 -12.95 12.53 2.81
N GLU A 218 -13.13 12.57 4.11
CA GLU A 218 -13.46 11.38 4.92
C GLU A 218 -14.81 10.79 4.48
N ILE A 219 -15.84 11.64 4.36
CA ILE A 219 -17.16 11.22 3.87
C ILE A 219 -17.06 10.63 2.46
N LYS A 220 -16.26 11.22 1.57
CA LYS A 220 -16.03 10.68 0.22
C LYS A 220 -15.29 9.35 0.23
N SER A 221 -14.34 9.16 1.13
CA SER A 221 -13.60 7.90 1.26
C SER A 221 -14.49 6.77 1.73
N LEU A 222 -15.37 7.04 2.70
CA LEU A 222 -16.38 6.11 3.19
C LEU A 222 -17.45 5.80 2.14
N ALA A 223 -17.85 6.78 1.30
CA ALA A 223 -18.83 6.59 0.23
C ALA A 223 -18.29 5.79 -0.97
N ARG A 224 -16.98 5.65 -1.10
CA ARG A 224 -16.32 4.95 -2.23
C ARG A 224 -16.18 3.43 -2.07
N ASP A 225 -17.09 2.80 -1.37
CA ASP A 225 -17.18 1.35 -1.39
C ASP A 225 -17.63 0.87 -2.78
N LYS A 226 -16.67 0.52 -3.62
CA LYS A 226 -16.87 0.13 -5.03
C LYS A 226 -17.78 -1.09 -5.17
N SER A 227 -17.87 -1.93 -4.15
CA SER A 227 -18.76 -3.10 -4.15
C SER A 227 -20.23 -2.69 -4.15
N LYS A 228 -20.57 -1.65 -3.41
CA LYS A 228 -21.95 -1.10 -3.34
C LYS A 228 -22.37 -0.43 -4.65
N ALA A 229 -21.46 0.23 -5.35
CA ALA A 229 -21.75 0.88 -6.64
C ALA A 229 -22.11 -0.14 -7.74
N LYS A 230 -21.41 -1.27 -7.79
CA LYS A 230 -21.73 -2.36 -8.74
C LYS A 230 -23.09 -3.02 -8.43
N THR A 231 -23.39 -3.22 -7.16
CA THR A 231 -24.66 -3.83 -6.74
C THR A 231 -25.87 -2.92 -7.01
N ALA A 232 -25.70 -1.60 -6.89
CA ALA A 232 -26.75 -0.64 -7.20
C ALA A 232 -27.08 -0.56 -8.70
N GLN A 233 -26.09 -0.75 -9.58
CA GLN A 233 -26.32 -0.78 -11.02
C GLN A 233 -27.04 -2.06 -11.49
N LEU A 234 -26.82 -3.18 -10.83
CA LEU A 234 -27.51 -4.45 -11.13
C LEU A 234 -28.98 -4.46 -10.70
N LYS A 235 -29.36 -3.67 -9.71
CA LYS A 235 -30.76 -3.53 -9.26
C LYS A 235 -31.61 -2.56 -10.08
N LYS A 236 -31.02 -1.81 -11.01
CA LYS A 236 -31.74 -0.86 -11.89
C LYS A 236 -32.04 -1.43 -13.28
N LYS A 237 -31.77 -2.70 -13.54
CA LYS A 237 -32.23 -3.45 -14.71
C LYS A 237 -33.28 -4.48 -14.27
#